data_3f7ae1277cae046bdcf81ec1024e945c
#
_entry.id   3f7ae1277cae046bdcf81ec1024e945c
#
_cell.length_a   1.000
_cell.length_b   1.000
_cell.length_c   1.000
_cell.angle_alpha   90.00
_cell.angle_beta   90.00
_cell.angle_gamma   90.00
#
_symmetry.space_group_name_H-M   'P 1'
#
loop_
_entity.id
_entity.type
_entity.pdbx_description
1 polymer ?
#
loop_
_entity_poly.entity_id
_entity_poly.type
_entity_poly.pdbx_seq_one_letter_code
_entity_poly.pdbx_strand_id
1 'polypeptide(L)'
;MDAQKSDAAKAAADGAKTAPERKRSPRLNEDKRFKIFCGSANRPLSEEICKFVGVPLGESKLQRFADGEVYFQLLENVRGVDVFLVQPTCHPVDEHLMELLIMMDALKRASAGRITVVMPYYGYEGRTARTGREWRLRPSWWRTC
;
A
#
# COMPACT_ATOMS: atom_id res chain seq x y z
N MET A 1 20.01 25.42 -71.82
CA MET A 1 19.98 24.03 -71.29
C MET A 1 20.36 24.04 -69.82
N ASP A 2 19.76 24.85 -68.95
CA ASP A 2 20.11 24.92 -67.53
C ASP A 2 18.91 25.35 -66.66
N ALA A 3 17.78 24.63 -66.77
CA ALA A 3 16.58 24.96 -65.98
C ALA A 3 15.94 23.74 -65.31
N GLN A 4 16.65 22.63 -65.15
CA GLN A 4 16.04 21.41 -64.64
C GLN A 4 16.77 20.78 -63.43
N LYS A 5 17.59 21.56 -62.73
CA LYS A 5 18.41 21.05 -61.62
C LYS A 5 18.04 21.68 -60.25
N SER A 6 17.02 22.55 -60.19
CA SER A 6 16.66 23.24 -58.92
C SER A 6 15.43 22.66 -58.22
N ASP A 7 14.68 21.73 -58.84
CA ASP A 7 13.42 21.24 -58.22
C ASP A 7 13.57 19.91 -57.47
N ALA A 8 14.72 19.26 -57.55
CA ALA A 8 14.95 18.01 -56.84
C ALA A 8 15.44 18.17 -55.36
N ALA A 9 15.85 19.39 -55.00
CA ALA A 9 16.38 19.65 -53.64
C ALA A 9 15.34 20.10 -52.62
N LYS A 10 14.08 20.37 -53.06
CA LYS A 10 13.02 20.92 -52.19
C LYS A 10 12.00 19.90 -51.71
N ALA A 11 12.10 18.63 -52.17
CA ALA A 11 11.19 17.57 -51.84
C ALA A 11 11.67 16.64 -50.71
N ALA A 12 12.87 16.87 -50.16
CA ALA A 12 13.49 15.98 -49.14
C ALA A 12 13.38 16.50 -47.67
N ALA A 13 12.69 17.61 -47.45
CA ALA A 13 12.65 18.24 -46.09
C ALA A 13 11.31 18.11 -45.35
N ASP A 14 10.34 17.36 -45.89
CA ASP A 14 9.00 17.31 -45.28
C ASP A 14 8.59 15.86 -44.97
N GLY A 15 9.28 15.25 -44.03
CA GLY A 15 9.02 13.85 -43.65
C GLY A 15 9.51 13.46 -42.26
N ALA A 16 9.88 14.41 -41.41
CA ALA A 16 10.15 14.13 -40.00
C ALA A 16 8.82 13.91 -39.27
N LYS A 17 8.26 12.71 -39.36
CA LYS A 17 7.19 12.26 -38.46
C LYS A 17 7.72 12.36 -37.07
N THR A 18 7.33 13.41 -36.34
CA THR A 18 7.45 13.50 -34.88
C THR A 18 6.78 12.28 -34.28
N ALA A 19 7.58 11.44 -33.63
CA ALA A 19 7.08 10.30 -32.88
C ALA A 19 6.02 10.79 -31.88
N PRO A 20 4.90 10.08 -31.69
CA PRO A 20 3.85 10.50 -30.78
C PRO A 20 4.48 10.65 -29.39
N GLU A 21 4.41 11.85 -28.87
CA GLU A 21 4.81 12.22 -27.53
C GLU A 21 4.06 11.28 -26.58
N ARG A 22 4.77 10.28 -26.02
CA ARG A 22 4.24 9.46 -24.95
C ARG A 22 3.84 10.42 -23.85
N LYS A 23 2.54 10.67 -23.72
CA LYS A 23 1.97 11.33 -22.54
C LYS A 23 2.52 10.59 -21.33
N ARG A 24 3.53 11.16 -20.69
CA ARG A 24 3.98 10.70 -19.37
C ARG A 24 2.75 10.74 -18.52
N SER A 25 2.28 9.56 -18.10
CA SER A 25 1.28 9.47 -17.04
C SER A 25 1.71 10.45 -15.95
N PRO A 26 0.80 11.24 -15.36
CA PRO A 26 1.15 12.17 -14.31
C PRO A 26 1.95 11.36 -13.30
N ARG A 27 3.20 11.78 -13.07
CA ARG A 27 4.05 11.17 -12.06
C ARG A 27 3.24 11.28 -10.78
N LEU A 28 2.70 10.16 -10.31
CA LEU A 28 2.07 10.06 -9.02
C LEU A 28 3.01 10.76 -8.05
N ASN A 29 2.51 11.81 -7.42
CA ASN A 29 3.26 12.72 -6.56
C ASN A 29 4.37 11.98 -5.82
N GLU A 30 5.62 12.22 -6.24
CA GLU A 30 6.83 11.62 -5.65
C GLU A 30 6.97 11.97 -4.15
N ASP A 31 6.12 12.87 -3.65
CA ASP A 31 6.10 13.32 -2.25
C ASP A 31 5.33 12.41 -1.29
N LYS A 32 4.55 11.43 -1.78
CA LYS A 32 3.83 10.49 -0.91
C LYS A 32 4.55 9.13 -0.86
N ARG A 33 5.64 9.11 -0.12
CA ARG A 33 6.47 7.91 0.10
C ARG A 33 5.78 6.83 0.96
N PHE A 34 4.51 6.97 1.30
CA PHE A 34 3.81 6.00 2.11
C PHE A 34 2.39 5.73 1.63
N LYS A 35 1.88 4.55 1.96
CA LYS A 35 0.50 4.11 1.69
C LYS A 35 -0.15 3.65 2.99
N ILE A 36 -1.48 3.82 3.07
CA ILE A 36 -2.28 3.39 4.22
C ILE A 36 -3.19 2.27 3.75
N PHE A 37 -3.13 1.13 4.42
CA PHE A 37 -4.06 0.02 4.24
C PHE A 37 -4.85 -0.22 5.53
N CYS A 38 -6.03 -0.82 5.42
CA CYS A 38 -6.82 -1.19 6.58
C CYS A 38 -7.27 -2.65 6.49
N GLY A 39 -7.51 -3.23 7.66
CA GLY A 39 -8.25 -4.49 7.77
C GLY A 39 -9.75 -4.27 7.90
N SER A 40 -10.47 -5.33 8.33
CA SER A 40 -11.92 -5.34 8.38
C SER A 40 -12.51 -4.66 9.62
N ALA A 41 -11.76 -4.55 10.72
CA ALA A 41 -12.29 -4.20 12.03
C ALA A 41 -12.93 -2.79 12.11
N ASN A 42 -12.32 -1.78 11.48
CA ASN A 42 -12.86 -0.43 11.47
C ASN A 42 -12.41 0.34 10.23
N ARG A 43 -13.03 0.05 9.10
CA ARG A 43 -12.77 0.74 7.83
C ARG A 43 -13.13 2.24 7.88
N PRO A 44 -14.26 2.67 8.49
CA PRO A 44 -14.61 4.09 8.58
C PRO A 44 -13.52 4.93 9.25
N LEU A 45 -12.94 4.45 10.36
CA LEU A 45 -11.83 5.14 11.04
C LEU A 45 -10.61 5.31 10.11
N SER A 46 -10.29 4.28 9.35
CA SER A 46 -9.16 4.34 8.41
C SER A 46 -9.40 5.33 7.28
N GLU A 47 -10.63 5.42 6.79
CA GLU A 47 -11.03 6.39 5.77
C GLU A 47 -10.96 7.83 6.31
N GLU A 48 -11.37 8.06 7.57
CA GLU A 48 -11.22 9.36 8.23
C GLU A 48 -9.76 9.76 8.40
N ILE A 49 -8.91 8.83 8.85
CA ILE A 49 -7.45 9.05 8.93
C ILE A 49 -6.89 9.43 7.56
N CYS A 50 -7.26 8.71 6.51
CA CYS A 50 -6.84 8.99 5.15
C CYS A 50 -7.26 10.38 4.67
N LYS A 51 -8.51 10.79 4.96
CA LYS A 51 -9.02 12.13 4.66
C LYS A 51 -8.22 13.21 5.38
N PHE A 52 -7.94 13.00 6.67
CA PHE A 52 -7.18 13.95 7.47
C PHE A 52 -5.75 14.11 6.97
N VAL A 53 -5.09 13.01 6.65
CA VAL A 53 -3.71 12.98 6.14
C VAL A 53 -3.63 13.43 4.67
N GLY A 54 -4.75 13.39 3.95
CA GLY A 54 -4.81 13.75 2.52
C GLY A 54 -4.19 12.67 1.61
N VAL A 55 -4.21 11.39 2.03
CA VAL A 55 -3.72 10.23 1.26
C VAL A 55 -4.90 9.29 1.02
N PRO A 56 -5.09 8.76 -0.20
CA PRO A 56 -6.13 7.77 -0.45
C PRO A 56 -5.84 6.48 0.32
N LEU A 57 -6.90 5.77 0.71
CA LEU A 57 -6.78 4.42 1.26
C LEU A 57 -6.31 3.49 0.15
N GLY A 58 -5.30 2.66 0.45
CA GLY A 58 -4.74 1.70 -0.49
C GLY A 58 -5.74 0.62 -0.88
N GLU A 59 -5.72 0.23 -2.15
CA GLU A 59 -6.63 -0.78 -2.66
C GLU A 59 -6.17 -2.18 -2.28
N SER A 60 -7.00 -2.88 -1.54
CA SER A 60 -6.79 -4.26 -1.13
C SER A 60 -8.11 -5.01 -1.07
N LYS A 61 -8.04 -6.31 -1.28
CA LYS A 61 -9.18 -7.22 -1.17
C LYS A 61 -8.97 -8.11 0.04
N LEU A 62 -9.86 -8.00 1.02
CA LEU A 62 -9.92 -8.85 2.19
C LEU A 62 -11.23 -9.60 2.17
N GLN A 63 -11.18 -10.92 2.21
CA GLN A 63 -12.34 -11.81 2.15
C GLN A 63 -12.15 -12.99 3.09
N ARG A 64 -13.24 -13.67 3.43
CA ARG A 64 -13.22 -14.96 4.10
C ARG A 64 -13.81 -16.01 3.20
N PHE A 65 -13.17 -17.17 3.19
CA PHE A 65 -13.71 -18.36 2.56
C PHE A 65 -14.84 -18.98 3.42
N ALA A 66 -15.60 -19.91 2.86
CA ALA A 66 -16.70 -20.57 3.55
C ALA A 66 -16.25 -21.40 4.78
N ASP A 67 -15.00 -21.84 4.81
CA ASP A 67 -14.31 -22.52 5.91
C ASP A 67 -13.76 -21.59 7.00
N GLY A 68 -13.89 -20.27 6.79
CA GLY A 68 -13.43 -19.23 7.73
C GLY A 68 -12.01 -18.75 7.48
N GLU A 69 -11.26 -19.30 6.53
CA GLU A 69 -9.93 -18.83 6.18
C GLU A 69 -9.96 -17.40 5.65
N VAL A 70 -8.96 -16.61 6.04
CA VAL A 70 -8.80 -15.22 5.59
C VAL A 70 -7.99 -15.17 4.31
N TYR A 71 -8.54 -14.54 3.29
CA TYR A 71 -7.87 -14.24 2.04
C TYR A 71 -7.58 -12.76 1.92
N PHE A 72 -6.32 -12.40 1.73
CA PHE A 72 -5.89 -11.03 1.52
C PHE A 72 -5.10 -10.88 0.22
N GLN A 73 -5.45 -9.87 -0.57
CA GLN A 73 -4.77 -9.56 -1.83
C GLN A 73 -4.52 -8.05 -1.92
N LEU A 74 -3.27 -7.68 -2.18
CA LEU A 74 -2.90 -6.32 -2.55
C LEU A 74 -3.24 -6.08 -4.03
N LEU A 75 -3.93 -4.99 -4.33
CA LEU A 75 -4.26 -4.56 -5.68
C LEU A 75 -3.32 -3.46 -6.20
N GLU A 76 -2.45 -2.96 -5.32
CA GLU A 76 -1.48 -1.91 -5.63
C GLU A 76 -0.03 -2.39 -5.42
N ASN A 77 0.89 -1.75 -6.14
CA ASN A 77 2.31 -1.97 -5.93
C ASN A 77 2.79 -1.24 -4.67
N VAL A 78 3.38 -1.97 -3.73
CA VAL A 78 3.93 -1.45 -2.46
C VAL A 78 5.45 -1.61 -2.35
N ARG A 79 6.11 -2.05 -3.41
CA ARG A 79 7.55 -2.33 -3.38
C ARG A 79 8.37 -1.08 -3.05
N GLY A 80 9.16 -1.18 -1.98
CA GLY A 80 10.03 -0.10 -1.52
C GLY A 80 9.28 1.10 -0.91
N VAL A 81 7.95 0.99 -0.70
CA VAL A 81 7.11 2.05 -0.14
C VAL A 81 6.89 1.79 1.34
N ASP A 82 6.87 2.85 2.16
CA ASP A 82 6.48 2.77 3.57
C ASP A 82 4.96 2.53 3.65
N VAL A 83 4.55 1.51 4.39
CA VAL A 83 3.15 1.11 4.52
C VAL A 83 2.69 1.26 5.97
N PHE A 84 1.58 1.97 6.16
CA PHE A 84 0.85 2.01 7.42
C PHE A 84 -0.35 1.08 7.34
N LEU A 85 -0.43 0.12 8.25
CA LEU A 85 -1.51 -0.86 8.31
C LEU A 85 -2.37 -0.58 9.55
N VAL A 86 -3.59 -0.09 9.33
CA VAL A 86 -4.52 0.27 10.41
C VAL A 86 -5.45 -0.90 10.69
N GLN A 87 -5.32 -1.53 11.86
CA GLN A 87 -6.18 -2.63 12.28
C GLN A 87 -6.33 -2.63 13.81
N PRO A 88 -7.44 -2.15 14.35
CA PRO A 88 -7.77 -2.38 15.74
C PRO A 88 -8.11 -3.85 15.97
N THR A 89 -7.66 -4.42 17.09
CA THR A 89 -7.95 -5.80 17.49
C THR A 89 -9.11 -5.85 18.49
N CYS A 90 -10.24 -5.22 18.14
CA CYS A 90 -11.48 -5.31 18.90
C CYS A 90 -12.15 -6.68 18.69
N HIS A 91 -13.27 -6.92 19.37
CA HIS A 91 -14.05 -8.17 19.22
C HIS A 91 -14.56 -8.36 17.77
N PRO A 92 -14.40 -9.54 17.16
CA PRO A 92 -13.70 -10.73 17.63
C PRO A 92 -12.16 -10.60 17.51
N VAL A 93 -11.47 -10.67 18.66
CA VAL A 93 -10.05 -10.29 18.79
C VAL A 93 -9.14 -11.22 17.97
N ASP A 94 -9.38 -12.52 18.06
CA ASP A 94 -8.53 -13.55 17.41
C ASP A 94 -8.60 -13.42 15.89
N GLU A 95 -9.78 -13.13 15.36
CA GLU A 95 -10.00 -12.95 13.93
C GLU A 95 -9.26 -11.73 13.39
N HIS A 96 -9.41 -10.58 14.04
CA HIS A 96 -8.75 -9.35 13.63
C HIS A 96 -7.22 -9.41 13.79
N LEU A 97 -6.76 -10.17 14.81
CA LEU A 97 -5.33 -10.43 14.97
C LEU A 97 -4.79 -11.31 13.85
N MET A 98 -5.51 -12.37 13.48
CA MET A 98 -5.11 -13.23 12.36
C MET A 98 -5.11 -12.48 11.03
N GLU A 99 -6.13 -11.66 10.77
CA GLU A 99 -6.15 -10.77 9.59
C GLU A 99 -4.91 -9.88 9.55
N LEU A 100 -4.56 -9.25 10.68
CA LEU A 100 -3.39 -8.40 10.78
C LEU A 100 -2.10 -9.15 10.41
N LEU A 101 -1.91 -10.37 10.94
CA LEU A 101 -0.72 -11.17 10.67
C LEU A 101 -0.62 -11.57 9.19
N ILE A 102 -1.74 -11.96 8.58
CA ILE A 102 -1.79 -12.32 7.15
C ILE A 102 -1.50 -11.09 6.27
N MET A 103 -2.06 -9.94 6.60
CA MET A 103 -1.79 -8.69 5.88
C MET A 103 -0.32 -8.29 5.98
N MET A 104 0.30 -8.42 7.17
CA MET A 104 1.72 -8.13 7.37
C MET A 104 2.61 -9.07 6.53
N ASP A 105 2.31 -10.37 6.51
CA ASP A 105 3.06 -11.32 5.69
C ASP A 105 2.94 -11.02 4.20
N ALA A 106 1.74 -10.70 3.73
CA ALA A 106 1.50 -10.32 2.34
C ALA A 106 2.27 -9.05 1.94
N LEU A 107 2.27 -8.01 2.78
CA LEU A 107 3.04 -6.78 2.56
C LEU A 107 4.55 -7.04 2.55
N LYS A 108 5.04 -7.91 3.43
CA LYS A 108 6.45 -8.32 3.46
C LYS A 108 6.85 -9.07 2.19
N ARG A 109 6.02 -10.01 1.73
CA ARG A 109 6.24 -10.73 0.46
C ARG A 109 6.18 -9.80 -0.76
N ALA A 110 5.34 -8.76 -0.71
CA ALA A 110 5.26 -7.72 -1.74
C ALA A 110 6.45 -6.74 -1.70
N SER A 111 7.44 -6.96 -0.82
CA SER A 111 8.65 -6.14 -0.67
C SER A 111 8.35 -4.70 -0.29
N ALA A 112 7.38 -4.44 0.60
CA ALA A 112 7.18 -3.14 1.21
C ALA A 112 8.49 -2.67 1.89
N GLY A 113 8.79 -1.38 1.82
CA GLY A 113 10.03 -0.82 2.37
C GLY A 113 10.04 -0.85 3.90
N ARG A 114 8.95 -0.41 4.49
CA ARG A 114 8.69 -0.44 5.94
C ARG A 114 7.22 -0.74 6.17
N ILE A 115 6.92 -1.55 7.18
CA ILE A 115 5.55 -1.82 7.60
C ILE A 115 5.38 -1.28 9.02
N THR A 116 4.47 -0.32 9.19
CA THR A 116 4.10 0.22 10.50
C THR A 116 2.66 -0.16 10.79
N VAL A 117 2.46 -0.91 11.86
CA VAL A 117 1.11 -1.30 12.31
C VAL A 117 0.57 -0.24 13.27
N VAL A 118 -0.63 0.23 12.97
CA VAL A 118 -1.39 1.16 13.80
C VAL A 118 -2.57 0.41 14.40
N MET A 119 -2.50 0.14 15.69
CA MET A 119 -3.56 -0.53 16.46
C MET A 119 -4.18 0.46 17.44
N PRO A 120 -5.26 1.14 17.09
CA PRO A 120 -5.95 2.06 18.01
C PRO A 120 -6.50 1.38 19.26
N TYR A 121 -6.77 0.09 19.16
CA TYR A 121 -7.17 -0.77 20.27
C TYR A 121 -6.43 -2.10 20.18
N TYR A 122 -5.87 -2.55 21.32
CA TYR A 122 -5.19 -3.84 21.46
C TYR A 122 -5.92 -4.75 22.45
N GLY A 123 -6.59 -5.76 21.95
CA GLY A 123 -7.53 -6.59 22.72
C GLY A 123 -6.93 -7.47 23.80
N TYR A 124 -5.62 -7.76 23.75
CA TYR A 124 -4.94 -8.63 24.74
C TYR A 124 -4.26 -7.86 25.86
N GLU A 125 -4.26 -6.54 25.85
CA GLU A 125 -3.56 -5.72 26.85
C GLU A 125 -4.04 -5.97 28.27
N GLY A 126 -5.35 -6.09 28.48
CA GLY A 126 -5.94 -6.28 29.82
C GLY A 126 -5.71 -7.66 30.44
N ARG A 127 -5.27 -8.67 29.70
CA ARG A 127 -5.05 -10.03 30.21
C ARG A 127 -3.61 -10.26 30.66
N THR A 128 -2.66 -9.48 30.20
CA THR A 128 -1.23 -9.60 30.54
C THR A 128 -0.87 -8.84 31.81
N ALA A 129 -1.73 -7.99 32.33
CA ALA A 129 -1.45 -7.11 33.47
C ALA A 129 -1.64 -7.75 34.85
N ARG A 130 -1.99 -9.05 34.98
CA ARG A 130 -2.42 -9.64 36.27
C ARG A 130 -1.52 -10.68 36.91
N THR A 131 -0.34 -10.93 36.44
CA THR A 131 0.63 -11.68 37.21
C THR A 131 1.72 -10.72 37.66
N GLY A 132 1.75 -10.39 38.95
CA GLY A 132 2.56 -9.40 39.65
C GLY A 132 4.09 -9.40 39.46
N ARG A 133 4.52 -9.70 38.26
CA ARG A 133 5.84 -9.39 37.72
C ARG A 133 5.59 -8.74 36.38
N GLU A 134 6.07 -7.52 36.18
CA GLU A 134 6.09 -6.80 34.92
C GLU A 134 6.81 -7.61 33.82
N TRP A 135 6.14 -8.61 33.29
CA TRP A 135 6.45 -9.10 31.98
C TRP A 135 5.90 -8.08 30.98
N ARG A 136 6.65 -7.01 30.81
CA ARG A 136 6.55 -6.26 29.58
C ARG A 136 6.87 -7.26 28.47
N LEU A 137 5.85 -7.92 27.96
CA LEU A 137 5.94 -8.57 26.67
C LEU A 137 6.20 -7.44 25.66
N ARG A 138 7.45 -7.06 25.55
CA ARG A 138 7.96 -6.51 24.31
C ARG A 138 8.20 -7.74 23.43
N PRO A 139 7.25 -8.15 22.58
CA PRO A 139 7.49 -9.26 21.70
C PRO A 139 8.68 -8.87 20.85
N SER A 140 9.78 -9.59 20.95
CA SER A 140 11.02 -9.33 20.20
C SER A 140 10.79 -9.34 18.68
N TRP A 141 9.73 -9.97 18.24
CA TRP A 141 9.31 -10.02 16.83
C TRP A 141 8.77 -8.71 16.27
N TRP A 142 8.33 -7.73 17.11
CA TRP A 142 7.96 -6.39 16.66
C TRP A 142 9.16 -5.57 16.17
N ARG A 143 10.39 -5.97 16.49
CA ARG A 143 11.60 -5.27 16.05
C ARG A 143 12.12 -5.71 14.69
N THR A 144 11.57 -6.77 14.13
CA THR A 144 12.10 -7.42 12.92
C THR A 144 11.21 -7.23 11.70
N CYS A 145 10.13 -6.45 11.81
CA CYS A 145 9.29 -6.06 10.68
C CYS A 145 9.65 -4.68 10.18
#